data_95dfde8f35388136f7a3811efd9552a2
#
_entry.id   95dfde8f35388136f7a3811efd9552a2
#
_cell.length_a   1.000
_cell.length_b   1.000
_cell.length_c   1.000
_cell.angle_alpha   90.00
_cell.angle_beta   90.00
_cell.angle_gamma   90.00
#
_symmetry.space_group_name_H-M   'P 1'
#
loop_
_entity.id
_entity.type
_entity.pdbx_description
1 polymer ?
#
loop_
_entity_poly.entity_id
_entity_poly.type
_entity_poly.pdbx_seq_one_letter_code
_entity_poly.pdbx_strand_id
1 'polypeptide(L)'
;MPSKKKTKTAFGIIHHFPGGNKKQYEASIAAVHPSKSTLPKGQIFPAAGPVPDGWTVIAIHDSKRSWEKFRDGILLPRMQQGIKVGFKTPPEETAIAVQNLLWG
;
A
#
# COMPACT_ATOMS: atom_id res chain seq x y z
N MET A 1 -25.08 -9.85 -14.60
CA MET A 1 -24.93 -10.59 -13.34
C MET A 1 -24.38 -9.68 -12.28
N PRO A 2 -25.24 -9.16 -11.45
CA PRO A 2 -24.82 -8.20 -10.44
C PRO A 2 -23.75 -8.72 -9.51
N SER A 3 -23.84 -9.99 -9.10
CA SER A 3 -22.88 -10.57 -8.18
C SER A 3 -21.47 -10.59 -8.74
N LYS A 4 -21.31 -10.66 -10.05
CA LYS A 4 -19.99 -10.69 -10.67
C LYS A 4 -19.29 -9.35 -10.59
N LYS A 5 -20.04 -8.26 -10.36
CA LYS A 5 -19.45 -6.93 -10.22
C LYS A 5 -18.77 -6.74 -8.89
N LYS A 6 -19.10 -7.56 -7.90
CA LYS A 6 -18.52 -7.49 -6.56
C LYS A 6 -17.38 -8.47 -6.35
N THR A 7 -17.03 -9.22 -7.40
CA THR A 7 -15.95 -10.21 -7.33
C THR A 7 -15.07 -10.02 -8.55
N LYS A 8 -13.81 -9.80 -8.31
CA LYS A 8 -12.84 -9.69 -9.41
C LYS A 8 -11.45 -10.01 -8.92
N THR A 9 -10.56 -10.25 -9.87
CA THR A 9 -9.15 -10.41 -9.58
C THR A 9 -8.52 -9.04 -9.38
N ALA A 10 -7.46 -9.02 -8.62
CA ALA A 10 -6.73 -7.81 -8.32
C ALA A 10 -5.31 -8.18 -7.87
N PHE A 11 -4.51 -7.20 -7.52
CA PHE A 11 -3.18 -7.43 -7.00
C PHE A 11 -3.04 -6.78 -5.63
N GLY A 12 -2.68 -7.56 -4.64
CA GLY A 12 -2.46 -7.07 -3.29
C GLY A 12 -1.00 -7.03 -2.93
N ILE A 13 -0.60 -6.03 -2.17
CA ILE A 13 0.75 -5.92 -1.65
C ILE A 13 0.66 -5.66 -0.15
N ILE A 14 1.45 -6.41 0.62
CA ILE A 14 1.52 -6.27 2.06
C ILE A 14 2.93 -5.86 2.41
N HIS A 15 3.06 -4.74 3.11
CA HIS A 15 4.35 -4.28 3.62
C HIS A 15 4.30 -4.32 5.14
N HIS A 16 5.18 -5.14 5.73
CA HIS A 16 5.34 -5.20 7.17
C HIS A 16 6.64 -4.50 7.56
N PHE A 17 6.54 -3.54 8.48
CA PHE A 17 7.67 -2.74 8.96
C PHE A 17 7.98 -3.16 10.41
N PRO A 18 8.95 -4.05 10.62
CA PRO A 18 9.33 -4.43 11.97
C PRO A 18 9.76 -3.19 12.78
N GLY A 19 9.23 -3.05 13.99
CA GLY A 19 9.52 -1.90 14.82
C GLY A 19 8.88 -0.61 14.37
N GLY A 20 8.08 -0.62 13.30
CA GLY A 20 7.40 0.58 12.83
C GLY A 20 6.28 1.02 13.73
N ASN A 21 5.89 2.29 13.61
CA ASN A 21 4.84 2.87 14.42
C ASN A 21 3.99 3.85 13.62
N LYS A 22 2.92 4.32 14.25
CA LYS A 22 1.95 5.21 13.62
C LYS A 22 2.59 6.51 13.12
N LYS A 23 3.47 7.09 13.92
CA LYS A 23 4.12 8.36 13.55
C LYS A 23 4.96 8.22 12.30
N GLN A 24 5.73 7.13 12.21
CA GLN A 24 6.52 6.84 11.03
C GLN A 24 5.64 6.60 9.81
N TYR A 25 4.53 5.89 10.02
CA TYR A 25 3.57 5.66 8.94
C TYR A 25 2.96 6.97 8.42
N GLU A 26 2.54 7.85 9.33
CA GLU A 26 1.94 9.12 8.93
C GLU A 26 2.92 9.98 8.14
N ALA A 27 4.18 10.01 8.55
CA ALA A 27 5.21 10.75 7.82
C ALA A 27 5.44 10.15 6.44
N SER A 28 5.47 8.83 6.35
CA SER A 28 5.69 8.13 5.08
C SER A 28 4.53 8.31 4.12
N ILE A 29 3.30 8.21 4.62
CA ILE A 29 2.13 8.33 3.76
C ILE A 29 1.97 9.77 3.25
N ALA A 30 2.32 10.75 4.07
CA ALA A 30 2.29 12.16 3.65
C ALA A 30 3.26 12.42 2.51
N ALA A 31 4.37 11.71 2.49
CA ALA A 31 5.37 11.87 1.42
C ALA A 31 4.93 11.24 0.11
N VAL A 32 4.22 10.08 0.16
CA VAL A 32 3.84 9.35 -1.06
C VAL A 32 2.39 9.61 -1.49
N HIS A 33 1.55 10.13 -0.61
CA HIS A 33 0.17 10.51 -0.91
C HIS A 33 -0.06 11.95 -0.46
N PRO A 34 0.44 12.94 -1.24
CA PRO A 34 0.31 14.34 -0.81
C PRO A 34 -1.13 14.80 -0.64
N SER A 35 -2.06 14.19 -1.37
CA SER A 35 -3.49 14.47 -1.22
C SER A 35 -4.15 13.31 -0.49
N LYS A 36 -4.78 13.60 0.64
CA LYS A 36 -5.48 12.57 1.42
C LYS A 36 -6.74 12.07 0.75
N SER A 37 -7.26 12.81 -0.21
CA SER A 37 -8.51 12.44 -0.88
C SER A 37 -8.29 11.70 -2.19
N THR A 38 -7.04 11.56 -2.64
CA THR A 38 -6.75 10.97 -3.93
C THR A 38 -5.81 9.79 -3.79
N LEU A 39 -6.27 8.62 -4.21
CA LEU A 39 -5.43 7.43 -4.26
C LEU A 39 -4.64 7.41 -5.58
N PRO A 40 -3.49 6.73 -5.62
CA PRO A 40 -2.80 6.50 -6.88
C PRO A 40 -3.71 5.81 -7.88
N LYS A 41 -3.51 6.09 -9.16
CA LYS A 41 -4.30 5.46 -10.20
C LYS A 41 -4.21 3.94 -10.10
N GLY A 42 -5.36 3.28 -10.10
CA GLY A 42 -5.44 1.83 -10.01
C GLY A 42 -5.45 1.29 -8.59
N GLN A 43 -5.15 2.10 -7.58
CA GLN A 43 -5.26 1.64 -6.21
C GLN A 43 -6.72 1.64 -5.78
N ILE A 44 -7.21 0.49 -5.33
CA ILE A 44 -8.61 0.33 -4.95
C ILE A 44 -8.82 0.79 -3.51
N PHE A 45 -7.98 0.31 -2.60
CA PHE A 45 -7.99 0.81 -1.23
C PHE A 45 -6.68 0.45 -0.52
N PRO A 46 -6.24 1.27 0.42
CA PRO A 46 -5.18 0.92 1.37
C PRO A 46 -5.78 0.66 2.75
N ALA A 47 -5.08 -0.11 3.55
CA ALA A 47 -5.39 -0.29 4.95
C ALA A 47 -4.09 -0.42 5.72
N ALA A 48 -4.05 0.09 6.95
CA ALA A 48 -2.81 0.06 7.72
C ALA A 48 -3.13 0.04 9.21
N GLY A 49 -2.26 -0.55 9.99
CA GLY A 49 -2.42 -0.57 11.43
C GLY A 49 -1.27 -1.24 12.16
N PRO A 50 -1.26 -1.13 13.48
CA PRO A 50 -0.23 -1.76 14.30
C PRO A 50 -0.43 -3.27 14.36
N VAL A 51 0.69 -3.97 14.44
CA VAL A 51 0.75 -5.42 14.68
C VAL A 51 1.74 -5.64 15.81
N PRO A 52 1.79 -6.85 16.41
CA PRO A 52 2.59 -7.05 17.62
C PRO A 52 4.05 -6.59 17.55
N ASP A 53 4.70 -6.75 16.39
CA ASP A 53 6.11 -6.40 16.25
C ASP A 53 6.37 -5.18 15.36
N GLY A 54 5.34 -4.39 15.07
CA GLY A 54 5.54 -3.21 14.24
C GLY A 54 4.27 -2.67 13.60
N TRP A 55 4.37 -2.38 12.31
CA TRP A 55 3.29 -1.75 11.54
C TRP A 55 3.12 -2.45 10.21
N THR A 56 1.89 -2.69 9.79
CA THR A 56 1.61 -3.35 8.50
C THR A 56 0.71 -2.47 7.65
N VAL A 57 1.04 -2.40 6.37
CA VAL A 57 0.26 -1.69 5.35
C VAL A 57 -0.18 -2.69 4.30
N ILE A 58 -1.46 -2.66 3.96
CA ILE A 58 -2.02 -3.51 2.91
C ILE A 58 -2.60 -2.58 1.85
N ALA A 59 -2.23 -2.81 0.59
CA ALA A 59 -2.78 -2.03 -0.51
C ALA A 59 -3.30 -2.97 -1.58
N ILE A 60 -4.51 -2.72 -2.06
CA ILE A 60 -5.10 -3.49 -3.15
C ILE A 60 -5.14 -2.60 -4.39
N HIS A 61 -4.59 -3.11 -5.48
CA HIS A 61 -4.55 -2.45 -6.78
C HIS A 61 -5.36 -3.25 -7.78
N ASP A 62 -5.83 -2.59 -8.82
CA ASP A 62 -6.62 -3.28 -9.85
C ASP A 62 -5.77 -4.26 -10.65
N SER A 63 -4.44 -4.08 -10.66
CA SER A 63 -3.54 -4.99 -11.36
C SER A 63 -2.12 -4.85 -10.79
N LYS A 64 -1.30 -5.86 -11.08
CA LYS A 64 0.12 -5.81 -10.76
C LYS A 64 0.80 -4.62 -11.45
N ARG A 65 0.39 -4.32 -12.68
CA ARG A 65 0.94 -3.22 -13.43
C ARG A 65 0.67 -1.87 -12.75
N SER A 66 -0.53 -1.67 -12.21
CA SER A 66 -0.85 -0.46 -11.47
C SER A 66 0.04 -0.31 -10.24
N TRP A 67 0.25 -1.40 -9.52
CA TRP A 67 1.18 -1.39 -8.39
C TRP A 67 2.60 -1.02 -8.82
N GLU A 68 3.09 -1.66 -9.90
CA GLU A 68 4.44 -1.39 -10.39
C GLU A 68 4.62 0.06 -10.81
N LYS A 69 3.61 0.64 -11.44
CA LYS A 69 3.66 2.05 -11.83
C LYS A 69 3.74 2.97 -10.62
N PHE A 70 2.96 2.68 -9.60
CA PHE A 70 3.01 3.46 -8.36
C PHE A 70 4.37 3.29 -7.67
N ARG A 71 4.83 2.05 -7.55
CA ARG A 71 6.12 1.75 -6.94
C ARG A 71 7.25 2.50 -7.64
N ASP A 72 7.33 2.36 -8.96
CA ASP A 72 8.46 2.88 -9.72
C ASP A 72 8.38 4.40 -9.93
N GLY A 73 7.17 4.93 -10.03
CA GLY A 73 6.98 6.36 -10.32
C GLY A 73 6.92 7.24 -9.09
N ILE A 74 6.49 6.71 -7.95
CA ILE A 74 6.25 7.51 -6.75
C ILE A 74 6.97 6.94 -5.54
N LEU A 75 6.70 5.67 -5.21
CA LEU A 75 7.14 5.11 -3.95
C LEU A 75 8.66 5.00 -3.84
N LEU A 76 9.31 4.32 -4.78
CA LEU A 76 10.75 4.14 -4.74
C LEU A 76 11.52 5.46 -4.83
N PRO A 77 11.15 6.39 -5.74
CA PRO A 77 11.84 7.67 -5.77
C PRO A 77 11.77 8.43 -4.44
N ARG A 78 10.61 8.42 -3.78
CA ARG A 78 10.47 9.07 -2.48
C ARG A 78 11.31 8.38 -1.42
N MET A 79 11.31 7.06 -1.41
CA MET A 79 12.10 6.29 -0.45
C MET A 79 13.60 6.49 -0.67
N GLN A 80 14.05 6.60 -1.92
CA GLN A 80 15.45 6.85 -2.24
C GLN A 80 15.91 8.22 -1.80
N GLN A 81 15.02 9.20 -1.83
CA GLN A 81 15.31 10.54 -1.32
C GLN A 81 15.37 10.59 0.20
N GLY A 82 14.83 9.56 0.85
CA GLY A 82 14.69 9.53 2.29
C GLY A 82 13.46 10.29 2.75
N ILE A 83 12.74 9.72 3.69
CA ILE A 83 11.55 10.34 4.26
C ILE A 83 11.87 10.67 5.72
N LYS A 84 11.95 11.96 6.00
CA LYS A 84 12.24 12.41 7.34
C LYS A 84 11.21 11.92 8.33
N VAL A 85 11.63 11.30 9.42
CA VAL A 85 10.78 10.71 10.45
C VAL A 85 9.94 9.53 9.95
N GLY A 86 10.19 9.05 8.73
CA GLY A 86 9.50 7.89 8.18
C GLY A 86 10.08 6.58 8.71
N PHE A 87 9.65 5.47 8.11
CA PHE A 87 10.16 4.17 8.49
C PHE A 87 11.67 4.09 8.27
N LYS A 88 12.37 3.50 9.23
CA LYS A 88 13.84 3.46 9.23
C LYS A 88 14.39 2.28 8.47
N THR A 89 13.60 1.22 8.32
CA THR A 89 14.04 -0.01 7.67
C THR A 89 13.12 -0.34 6.52
N PRO A 90 13.63 -1.04 5.48
CA PRO A 90 12.77 -1.51 4.41
C PRO A 90 11.73 -2.48 4.95
N PRO A 91 10.55 -2.55 4.32
CA PRO A 91 9.52 -3.48 4.75
C PRO A 91 9.80 -4.90 4.26
N GLU A 92 9.22 -5.84 4.96
CA GLU A 92 9.04 -7.19 4.45
C GLU A 92 7.85 -7.16 3.51
N GLU A 93 8.05 -7.56 2.27
CA GLU A 93 7.03 -7.44 1.24
C GLU A 93 6.42 -8.79 0.90
N THR A 94 5.10 -8.86 0.87
CA THR A 94 4.37 -10.04 0.42
C THR A 94 3.39 -9.60 -0.66
N ALA A 95 3.46 -10.26 -1.81
CA ALA A 95 2.54 -10.00 -2.92
C ALA A 95 1.46 -11.08 -2.95
N ILE A 96 0.24 -10.67 -3.27
CA ILE A 96 -0.89 -11.57 -3.39
C ILE A 96 -1.53 -11.38 -4.76
N ALA A 97 -1.60 -12.47 -5.54
CA ALA A 97 -2.42 -12.48 -6.75
C ALA A 97 -3.85 -12.69 -6.31
N VAL A 98 -4.58 -11.61 -6.11
CA VAL A 98 -5.93 -11.68 -5.55
C VAL A 98 -6.87 -12.35 -6.55
N GLN A 99 -7.46 -13.47 -6.16
CA GLN A 99 -8.36 -14.23 -7.01
C GLN A 99 -9.81 -13.87 -6.76
N ASN A 100 -10.11 -13.34 -5.62
CA ASN A 100 -11.47 -13.02 -5.22
C ASN A 100 -11.46 -11.76 -4.37
N LEU A 101 -11.99 -10.69 -4.91
CA LEU A 101 -12.12 -9.42 -4.20
C LEU A 101 -13.62 -9.10 -4.10
N LEU A 102 -14.12 -9.09 -2.88
CA LEU A 102 -15.50 -8.74 -2.60
C LEU A 102 -15.57 -7.38 -1.91
N TRP A 103 -16.56 -6.59 -2.30
CA TRP A 103 -16.85 -5.35 -1.60
C TRP A 103 -18.35 -5.10 -1.63
N GLY A 104 -18.84 -4.47 -0.58
CA GLY A 104 -20.26 -4.27 -0.41
C GLY A 104 -20.81 -3.00 -0.94
#